data_8cd029b4c8e8f3ff5383e93529b6efeb
#
_entry.id   8cd029b4c8e8f3ff5383e93529b6efeb
#
_cell.length_a   1.000
_cell.length_b   1.000
_cell.length_c   1.000
_cell.angle_alpha   90.00
_cell.angle_beta   90.00
_cell.angle_gamma   90.00
#
_symmetry.space_group_name_H-M   'P 1'
#
loop_
_entity.id
_entity.type
_entity.pdbx_description
1 polymer ?
#
loop_
_entity_poly.entity_id
_entity_poly.type
_entity_poly.pdbx_seq_one_letter_code
_entity_poly.pdbx_strand_id
1 'polypeptide(L)'
;LVASNFDKPERPRAYGLVAAAGAIAAALGPLIGGLFTTYASWRYVFAGEVVIVLGILLMTRKMADTPAEEGVKLDLVGTLLSATGLGLFVLGILKSGSWGFVQPKPGAPEWLGLSPVIWMVLAGGVAIAAFIAWENRRISRGEGALFDPTLLKNIQLRGGVMSFFFPAGLTLY
;
A
#
# COMPACT_ATOMS: atom_id res chain seq x y z
N LEU A 1 9.78 14.25 3.33
CA LEU A 1 11.18 14.40 2.87
C LEU A 1 11.34 15.53 1.85
N VAL A 2 10.62 15.53 0.69
CA VAL A 2 10.76 16.61 -0.31
C VAL A 2 10.37 17.97 0.28
N ALA A 3 9.21 18.04 0.95
CA ALA A 3 8.72 19.29 1.51
C ALA A 3 9.58 19.85 2.66
N SER A 4 10.35 19.00 3.35
CA SER A 4 11.24 19.39 4.46
C SER A 4 12.67 19.71 4.03
N ASN A 5 13.13 19.20 2.88
CA ASN A 5 14.51 19.33 2.44
C ASN A 5 14.70 20.24 1.21
N PHE A 6 13.62 20.70 0.59
CA PHE A 6 13.67 21.58 -0.58
C PHE A 6 12.88 22.87 -0.34
N ASP A 7 13.43 23.99 -0.80
CA ASP A 7 12.75 25.27 -0.77
C ASP A 7 11.52 25.30 -1.71
N LYS A 8 10.55 26.18 -1.40
CA LYS A 8 9.28 26.25 -2.16
C LYS A 8 9.47 26.30 -3.69
N PRO A 9 10.42 27.07 -4.26
CA PRO A 9 10.61 27.11 -5.72
C PRO A 9 11.20 25.83 -6.30
N GLU A 10 11.91 25.01 -5.53
CA GLU A 10 12.56 23.77 -5.99
C GLU A 10 11.68 22.52 -5.85
N ARG A 11 10.65 22.59 -5.01
CA ARG A 11 9.73 21.45 -4.76
C ARG A 11 9.10 20.86 -6.01
N PRO A 12 8.61 21.65 -6.99
CA PRO A 12 8.02 21.08 -8.21
C PRO A 12 9.01 20.22 -9.00
N ARG A 13 10.29 20.64 -9.06
CA ARG A 13 11.34 19.85 -9.71
C ARG A 13 11.64 18.56 -8.97
N ALA A 14 11.74 18.62 -7.65
CA ALA A 14 11.97 17.44 -6.80
C ALA A 14 10.81 16.43 -6.90
N TYR A 15 9.57 16.91 -6.86
CA TYR A 15 8.39 16.05 -7.07
C TYR A 15 8.35 15.46 -8.47
N GLY A 16 8.71 16.25 -9.50
CA GLY A 16 8.81 15.77 -10.88
C GLY A 16 9.83 14.64 -11.04
N LEU A 17 11.00 14.75 -10.41
CA LEU A 17 12.01 13.68 -10.41
C LEU A 17 11.53 12.41 -9.72
N VAL A 18 10.87 12.53 -8.55
CA VAL A 18 10.30 11.39 -7.83
C VAL A 18 9.21 10.71 -8.67
N ALA A 19 8.33 11.50 -9.29
CA ALA A 19 7.29 10.98 -10.17
C ALA A 19 7.86 10.28 -11.41
N ALA A 20 8.89 10.87 -12.04
CA ALA A 20 9.58 10.26 -13.18
C ALA A 20 10.26 8.93 -12.81
N ALA A 21 10.94 8.88 -11.65
CA ALA A 21 11.53 7.64 -11.14
C ALA A 21 10.46 6.56 -10.90
N GLY A 22 9.31 6.95 -10.33
CA GLY A 22 8.17 6.05 -10.14
C GLY A 22 7.61 5.51 -11.46
N ALA A 23 7.45 6.37 -12.47
CA ALA A 23 6.98 5.97 -13.79
C ALA A 23 7.94 5.00 -14.49
N ILE A 24 9.26 5.28 -14.41
CA ILE A 24 10.30 4.38 -14.94
C ILE A 24 10.26 3.03 -14.22
N ALA A 25 10.15 3.02 -12.90
CA ALA A 25 10.06 1.79 -12.12
C ALA A 25 8.81 0.97 -12.47
N ALA A 26 7.66 1.62 -12.66
CA ALA A 26 6.42 0.98 -13.07
C ALA A 26 6.52 0.36 -14.47
N ALA A 27 7.21 1.01 -15.41
CA ALA A 27 7.42 0.48 -16.76
C ALA A 27 8.45 -0.67 -16.79
N LEU A 28 9.55 -0.54 -16.05
CA LEU A 28 10.63 -1.53 -16.03
C LEU A 28 10.31 -2.75 -15.15
N GLY A 29 9.47 -2.59 -14.12
CA GLY A 29 9.13 -3.67 -13.17
C GLY A 29 8.63 -4.94 -13.86
N PRO A 30 7.52 -4.87 -14.62
CA PRO A 30 6.99 -6.04 -15.34
C PRO A 30 7.98 -6.60 -16.38
N LEU A 31 8.75 -5.74 -17.05
CA LEU A 31 9.73 -6.17 -18.05
C LEU A 31 10.87 -6.97 -17.41
N ILE A 32 11.48 -6.41 -16.36
CA ILE A 32 12.57 -7.06 -15.62
C ILE A 32 12.05 -8.32 -14.92
N GLY A 33 10.93 -8.23 -14.24
CA GLY A 33 10.28 -9.36 -13.58
C GLY A 33 9.96 -10.49 -14.55
N GLY A 34 9.39 -10.17 -15.71
CA GLY A 34 9.08 -11.12 -16.78
C GLY A 34 10.34 -11.79 -17.34
N LEU A 35 11.40 -11.03 -17.62
CA LEU A 35 12.67 -11.58 -18.09
C LEU A 35 13.27 -12.57 -17.10
N PHE A 36 13.38 -12.19 -15.83
CA PHE A 36 13.96 -13.06 -14.81
C PHE A 36 13.11 -14.31 -14.55
N THR A 37 11.79 -14.20 -14.54
CA THR A 37 10.90 -15.35 -14.34
C THR A 37 10.90 -16.30 -15.52
N THR A 38 11.08 -15.79 -16.74
CA THR A 38 11.08 -16.60 -17.97
C THR A 38 12.43 -17.29 -18.22
N TYR A 39 13.54 -16.55 -18.07
CA TYR A 39 14.88 -17.02 -18.48
C TYR A 39 15.80 -17.46 -17.33
N ALA A 40 15.42 -17.14 -16.08
CA ALA A 40 16.24 -17.48 -14.91
C ALA A 40 15.38 -18.07 -13.78
N SER A 41 15.20 -17.33 -12.69
CA SER A 41 14.36 -17.72 -11.58
C SER A 41 13.83 -16.47 -10.89
N TRP A 42 12.58 -16.52 -10.44
CA TRP A 42 11.97 -15.46 -9.63
C TRP A 42 12.81 -15.07 -8.39
N ARG A 43 13.63 -16.00 -7.88
CA ARG A 43 14.53 -15.77 -6.75
C ARG A 43 15.57 -14.67 -7.02
N TYR A 44 16.02 -14.53 -8.27
CA TYR A 44 16.98 -13.48 -8.63
C TYR A 44 16.37 -12.08 -8.59
N VAL A 45 15.07 -11.96 -8.81
CA VAL A 45 14.36 -10.68 -8.64
C VAL A 45 14.48 -10.21 -7.20
N PHE A 46 14.18 -11.08 -6.23
CA PHE A 46 14.31 -10.77 -4.81
C PHE A 46 15.77 -10.55 -4.37
N ALA A 47 16.70 -11.31 -4.93
CA ALA A 47 18.13 -11.09 -4.65
C ALA A 47 18.59 -9.70 -5.14
N GLY A 48 18.14 -9.28 -6.32
CA GLY A 48 18.39 -7.93 -6.85
C GLY A 48 17.76 -6.84 -5.97
N GLU A 49 16.53 -7.06 -5.49
CA GLU A 49 15.85 -6.16 -4.56
C GLU A 49 16.62 -5.98 -3.24
N VAL A 50 17.12 -7.08 -2.67
CA VAL A 50 17.98 -7.03 -1.47
C VAL A 50 19.22 -6.19 -1.72
N VAL A 51 19.90 -6.35 -2.86
CA VAL A 51 21.10 -5.56 -3.23
C VAL A 51 20.74 -4.06 -3.31
N ILE A 52 19.61 -3.71 -3.94
CA ILE A 52 19.14 -2.34 -4.05
C ILE A 52 18.85 -1.76 -2.66
N VAL A 53 18.13 -2.50 -1.81
CA VAL A 53 17.81 -2.06 -0.43
C VAL A 53 19.08 -1.86 0.38
N LEU A 54 20.06 -2.75 0.30
CA LEU A 54 21.37 -2.59 0.97
C LEU A 54 22.10 -1.34 0.47
N GLY A 55 22.08 -1.09 -0.84
CA GLY A 55 22.64 0.13 -1.43
C GLY A 55 21.99 1.39 -0.87
N ILE A 56 20.65 1.43 -0.81
CA ILE A 56 19.90 2.54 -0.22
C ILE A 56 20.26 2.73 1.26
N LEU A 57 20.32 1.66 2.05
CA LEU A 57 20.70 1.71 3.46
C LEU A 57 22.11 2.26 3.67
N LEU A 58 23.05 1.91 2.79
CA LEU A 58 24.41 2.46 2.84
C LEU A 58 24.43 3.95 2.51
N MET A 59 23.63 4.39 1.54
CA MET A 59 23.51 5.80 1.18
C MET A 59 22.83 6.62 2.28
N THR A 60 21.81 6.10 2.93
CA THR A 60 21.07 6.79 4.00
C THR A 60 21.89 6.99 5.26
N ARG A 61 22.95 6.21 5.49
CA ARG A 61 23.88 6.44 6.62
C ARG A 61 24.55 7.82 6.63
N LYS A 62 24.61 8.50 5.48
CA LYS A 62 25.18 9.84 5.32
C LYS A 62 24.13 10.95 5.41
N MET A 63 22.87 10.60 5.54
CA MET A 63 21.79 11.60 5.67
C MET A 63 21.72 12.07 7.12
N ALA A 64 21.57 13.38 7.30
CA ALA A 64 21.32 13.95 8.62
C ALA A 64 19.95 13.48 9.12
N ASP A 65 19.93 12.97 10.36
CA ASP A 65 18.67 12.61 11.01
C ASP A 65 17.81 13.86 11.22
N THR A 66 16.58 13.83 10.75
CA THR A 66 15.58 14.80 11.16
C THR A 66 15.19 14.46 12.59
N PRO A 67 15.17 15.44 13.53
CA PRO A 67 14.74 15.17 14.90
C PRO A 67 13.41 14.42 14.90
N ALA A 68 13.34 13.32 15.63
CA ALA A 68 12.09 12.58 15.80
C ALA A 68 11.08 13.49 16.50
N GLU A 69 9.86 13.54 16.01
CA GLU A 69 8.76 14.18 16.75
C GLU A 69 8.59 13.45 18.09
N GLU A 70 8.89 14.14 19.18
CA GLU A 70 8.75 13.60 20.52
C GLU A 70 7.27 13.27 20.78
N GLY A 71 6.99 12.04 21.17
CA GLY A 71 5.66 11.63 21.63
C GLY A 71 4.81 10.80 20.65
N VAL A 72 5.29 10.49 19.46
CA VAL A 72 4.55 9.60 18.54
C VAL A 72 4.66 8.15 19.05
N LYS A 73 3.60 7.67 19.72
CA LYS A 73 3.48 6.28 20.13
C LYS A 73 3.06 5.42 18.93
N LEU A 74 3.77 4.32 18.72
CA LEU A 74 3.40 3.34 17.71
C LEU A 74 1.99 2.77 18.00
N ASP A 75 1.12 2.85 17.02
CA ASP A 75 -0.20 2.25 17.08
C ASP A 75 -0.18 0.80 16.61
N LEU A 76 0.19 -0.11 17.50
CA LEU A 76 0.22 -1.54 17.20
C LEU A 76 -1.17 -2.10 16.88
N VAL A 77 -2.22 -1.59 17.54
CA VAL A 77 -3.60 -2.06 17.31
C VAL A 77 -4.08 -1.63 15.93
N GLY A 78 -3.92 -0.35 15.58
CA GLY A 78 -4.25 0.15 14.25
C GLY A 78 -3.44 -0.55 13.16
N THR A 79 -2.14 -0.78 13.39
CA THR A 79 -1.27 -1.52 12.47
C THR A 79 -1.77 -2.94 12.23
N LEU A 80 -2.11 -3.68 13.28
CA LEU A 80 -2.61 -5.06 13.16
C LEU A 80 -3.97 -5.11 12.48
N LEU A 81 -4.89 -4.21 12.83
CA LEU A 81 -6.22 -4.15 12.21
C LEU A 81 -6.13 -3.80 10.72
N SER A 82 -5.33 -2.80 10.36
CA SER A 82 -5.15 -2.41 8.97
C SER A 82 -4.45 -3.49 8.14
N ALA A 83 -3.37 -4.08 8.67
CA ALA A 83 -2.64 -5.14 7.97
C ALA A 83 -3.52 -6.40 7.78
N THR A 84 -4.24 -6.82 8.83
CA THR A 84 -5.14 -7.98 8.75
C THR A 84 -6.32 -7.70 7.81
N GLY A 85 -6.93 -6.52 7.94
CA GLY A 85 -8.07 -6.12 7.13
C GLY A 85 -7.74 -6.06 5.65
N LEU A 86 -6.68 -5.33 5.29
CA LEU A 86 -6.22 -5.23 3.91
C LEU A 86 -5.71 -6.57 3.38
N GLY A 87 -4.96 -7.32 4.19
CA GLY A 87 -4.45 -8.64 3.81
C GLY A 87 -5.57 -9.61 3.47
N LEU A 88 -6.58 -9.76 4.31
CA LEU A 88 -7.73 -10.63 4.04
C LEU A 88 -8.53 -10.17 2.82
N PHE A 89 -8.77 -8.86 2.70
CA PHE A 89 -9.50 -8.29 1.58
C PHE A 89 -8.80 -8.56 0.25
N VAL A 90 -7.50 -8.25 0.17
CA VAL A 90 -6.69 -8.45 -1.04
C VAL A 90 -6.56 -9.94 -1.37
N LEU A 91 -6.27 -10.80 -0.38
CA LEU A 91 -6.20 -12.26 -0.60
C LEU A 91 -7.53 -12.83 -1.07
N GLY A 92 -8.65 -12.35 -0.52
CA GLY A 92 -9.99 -12.72 -0.99
C GLY A 92 -10.18 -12.40 -2.47
N ILE A 93 -9.85 -11.17 -2.89
CA ILE A 93 -9.95 -10.76 -4.29
C ILE A 93 -9.01 -11.59 -5.18
N LEU A 94 -7.76 -11.78 -4.80
CA LEU A 94 -6.80 -12.58 -5.57
C LEU A 94 -7.26 -14.04 -5.74
N LYS A 95 -7.89 -14.62 -4.74
CA LYS A 95 -8.40 -15.99 -4.78
C LYS A 95 -9.75 -16.12 -5.48
N SER A 96 -10.46 -15.03 -5.73
CA SER A 96 -11.78 -15.06 -6.38
C SER A 96 -11.75 -15.68 -7.78
N GLY A 97 -10.65 -15.49 -8.52
CA GLY A 97 -10.45 -16.10 -9.84
C GLY A 97 -10.36 -17.62 -9.80
N SER A 98 -9.72 -18.20 -8.76
CA SER A 98 -9.52 -19.66 -8.64
C SER A 98 -10.60 -20.34 -7.80
N TRP A 99 -11.09 -19.71 -6.74
CA TRP A 99 -12.06 -20.34 -5.81
C TRP A 99 -13.51 -19.93 -6.07
N GLY A 100 -13.74 -18.91 -6.90
CA GLY A 100 -15.06 -18.29 -7.08
C GLY A 100 -15.34 -17.25 -5.99
N PHE A 101 -16.12 -16.22 -6.29
CA PHE A 101 -16.35 -15.13 -5.34
C PHE A 101 -17.37 -15.50 -4.25
N VAL A 102 -18.53 -16.01 -4.64
CA VAL A 102 -19.60 -16.43 -3.72
C VAL A 102 -19.79 -17.94 -3.76
N GLN A 103 -19.97 -18.48 -4.97
CA GLN A 103 -20.10 -19.92 -5.17
C GLN A 103 -18.74 -20.54 -5.40
N PRO A 104 -18.39 -21.63 -4.69
CA PRO A 104 -17.13 -22.31 -4.89
C PRO A 104 -17.07 -22.92 -6.29
N LYS A 105 -15.94 -22.81 -6.96
CA LYS A 105 -15.66 -23.48 -8.22
C LYS A 105 -15.40 -24.97 -7.98
N PRO A 106 -15.59 -25.84 -8.98
CA PRO A 106 -15.29 -27.28 -8.85
C PRO A 106 -13.85 -27.50 -8.37
N GLY A 107 -13.69 -28.25 -7.26
CA GLY A 107 -12.39 -28.50 -6.63
C GLY A 107 -11.85 -27.40 -5.74
N ALA A 108 -12.56 -26.30 -5.57
CA ALA A 108 -12.21 -25.25 -4.61
C ALA A 108 -12.68 -25.59 -3.19
N PRO A 109 -12.00 -25.07 -2.15
CA PRO A 109 -12.47 -25.25 -0.78
C PRO A 109 -13.83 -24.57 -0.57
N GLU A 110 -14.63 -25.17 0.27
CA GLU A 110 -15.98 -24.69 0.61
C GLU A 110 -16.10 -24.53 2.13
N TRP A 111 -16.65 -23.38 2.56
CA TRP A 111 -16.93 -23.09 3.96
C TRP A 111 -18.41 -22.71 4.12
N LEU A 112 -19.16 -23.50 4.85
CA LEU A 112 -20.59 -23.29 5.09
C LEU A 112 -21.43 -23.15 3.79
N GLY A 113 -21.10 -23.93 2.75
CA GLY A 113 -21.80 -23.87 1.45
C GLY A 113 -21.38 -22.72 0.53
N LEU A 114 -20.39 -21.92 0.93
CA LEU A 114 -19.91 -20.76 0.19
C LEU A 114 -18.41 -20.80 -0.04
N SER A 115 -17.93 -20.03 -1.00
CA SER A 115 -16.49 -19.84 -1.21
C SER A 115 -15.84 -19.18 0.01
N PRO A 116 -14.63 -19.59 0.42
CA PRO A 116 -13.87 -18.90 1.46
C PRO A 116 -13.60 -17.42 1.13
N VAL A 117 -13.64 -17.05 -0.13
CA VAL A 117 -13.42 -15.68 -0.61
C VAL A 117 -14.41 -14.70 0.01
N ILE A 118 -15.70 -15.04 0.04
CA ILE A 118 -16.72 -14.13 0.60
C ILE A 118 -16.45 -13.88 2.10
N TRP A 119 -16.03 -14.91 2.83
CA TRP A 119 -15.71 -14.81 4.25
C TRP A 119 -14.45 -13.96 4.48
N MET A 120 -13.43 -14.12 3.62
CA MET A 120 -12.21 -13.31 3.69
C MET A 120 -12.50 -11.85 3.39
N VAL A 121 -13.31 -11.56 2.39
CA VAL A 121 -13.71 -10.18 2.03
C VAL A 121 -14.55 -9.55 3.15
N LEU A 122 -15.51 -10.29 3.69
CA LEU A 122 -16.32 -9.80 4.82
C LEU A 122 -15.49 -9.57 6.08
N ALA A 123 -14.65 -10.53 6.46
CA ALA A 123 -13.76 -10.39 7.61
C ALA A 123 -12.76 -9.24 7.43
N GLY A 124 -12.20 -9.09 6.22
CA GLY A 124 -11.34 -7.97 5.86
C GLY A 124 -12.08 -6.63 5.96
N GLY A 125 -13.31 -6.56 5.46
CA GLY A 125 -14.16 -5.38 5.57
C GLY A 125 -14.50 -5.00 7.02
N VAL A 126 -14.82 -5.98 7.85
CA VAL A 126 -15.06 -5.78 9.29
C VAL A 126 -13.79 -5.27 10.00
N ALA A 127 -12.62 -5.86 9.70
CA ALA A 127 -11.36 -5.43 10.28
C ALA A 127 -10.99 -3.99 9.85
N ILE A 128 -11.24 -3.61 8.59
CA ILE A 128 -11.05 -2.23 8.10
C ILE A 128 -12.03 -1.27 8.80
N ALA A 129 -13.29 -1.66 8.97
CA ALA A 129 -14.26 -0.84 9.70
C ALA A 129 -13.85 -0.66 11.18
N ALA A 130 -13.37 -1.72 11.82
CA ALA A 130 -12.82 -1.67 13.18
C ALA A 130 -11.58 -0.77 13.25
N PHE A 131 -10.70 -0.82 12.26
CA PHE A 131 -9.55 0.08 12.14
C PHE A 131 -10.00 1.54 12.08
N ILE A 132 -10.93 1.89 11.21
CA ILE A 132 -11.44 3.26 11.09
C ILE A 132 -12.08 3.72 12.41
N ALA A 133 -12.85 2.86 13.07
CA ALA A 133 -13.45 3.16 14.37
C ALA A 133 -12.38 3.38 15.46
N TRP A 134 -11.30 2.59 15.43
CA TRP A 134 -10.15 2.74 16.32
C TRP A 134 -9.44 4.06 16.11
N GLU A 135 -9.10 4.40 14.88
CA GLU A 135 -8.45 5.67 14.53
C GLU A 135 -9.28 6.88 14.95
N ASN A 136 -10.60 6.87 14.70
CA ASN A 136 -11.50 7.93 15.15
C ASN A 136 -11.48 8.11 16.67
N ARG A 137 -11.39 7.01 17.45
CA ARG A 137 -11.27 7.08 18.91
C ARG A 137 -9.93 7.66 19.35
N ARG A 138 -8.84 7.33 18.67
CA ARG A 138 -7.50 7.88 18.97
C ARG A 138 -7.46 9.38 18.68
N ILE A 139 -7.99 9.81 17.53
CA ILE A 139 -8.09 11.22 17.17
C ILE A 139 -8.89 12.00 18.21
N SER A 140 -10.03 11.47 18.66
CA SER A 140 -10.87 12.11 19.67
C SER A 140 -10.18 12.21 21.04
N ARG A 141 -9.15 11.41 21.32
CA ARG A 141 -8.32 11.47 22.53
C ARG A 141 -7.07 12.34 22.36
N GLY A 142 -6.86 12.93 21.19
CA GLY A 142 -5.66 13.70 20.88
C GLY A 142 -4.38 12.85 20.74
N GLU A 143 -4.54 11.55 20.53
CA GLU A 143 -3.42 10.63 20.27
C GLU A 143 -3.06 10.67 18.77
N GLY A 144 -1.79 10.42 18.45
CA GLY A 144 -1.36 10.28 17.04
C GLY A 144 -2.09 9.12 16.36
N ALA A 145 -2.67 9.37 15.20
CA ALA A 145 -3.37 8.37 14.39
C ALA A 145 -2.51 7.98 13.18
N LEU A 146 -2.60 6.71 12.75
CA LEU A 146 -1.94 6.25 11.52
C LEU A 146 -2.61 6.85 10.28
N PHE A 147 -3.93 7.00 10.33
CA PHE A 147 -4.74 7.56 9.28
C PHE A 147 -5.83 8.45 9.88
N ASP A 148 -5.92 9.69 9.41
CA ASP A 148 -6.98 10.60 9.78
C ASP A 148 -8.12 10.54 8.76
N PRO A 149 -9.26 9.89 9.09
CA PRO A 149 -10.40 9.79 8.17
C PRO A 149 -11.02 11.15 7.83
N THR A 150 -10.77 12.19 8.62
CA THR A 150 -11.27 13.54 8.33
C THR A 150 -10.63 14.15 7.08
N LEU A 151 -9.42 13.68 6.72
CA LEU A 151 -8.75 14.05 5.48
C LEU A 151 -9.61 13.70 4.25
N LEU A 152 -10.37 12.61 4.29
CA LEU A 152 -11.28 12.23 3.20
C LEU A 152 -12.48 13.19 3.04
N LYS A 153 -12.75 14.03 4.02
CA LYS A 153 -13.77 15.08 3.91
C LYS A 153 -13.28 16.28 3.10
N ASN A 154 -11.96 16.44 2.95
CA ASN A 154 -11.40 17.52 2.16
C ASN A 154 -11.63 17.25 0.68
N ILE A 155 -12.42 18.12 0.01
CA ILE A 155 -12.78 17.95 -1.41
C ILE A 155 -11.57 18.03 -2.34
N GLN A 156 -10.55 18.83 -1.98
CA GLN A 156 -9.32 18.97 -2.75
C GLN A 156 -8.49 17.70 -2.69
N LEU A 157 -8.39 17.10 -1.52
CA LEU A 157 -7.68 15.83 -1.33
C LEU A 157 -8.39 14.69 -2.08
N ARG A 158 -9.73 14.62 -1.97
CA ARG A 158 -10.53 13.65 -2.73
C ARG A 158 -10.36 13.82 -4.24
N GLY A 159 -10.39 15.06 -4.73
CA GLY A 159 -10.14 15.36 -6.14
C GLY A 159 -8.75 14.93 -6.59
N GLY A 160 -7.71 15.20 -5.77
CA GLY A 160 -6.34 14.79 -6.03
C GLY A 160 -6.17 13.26 -6.06
N VAL A 161 -6.75 12.56 -5.10
CA VAL A 161 -6.73 11.08 -5.07
C VAL A 161 -7.47 10.50 -6.26
N MET A 162 -8.67 11.01 -6.57
CA MET A 162 -9.45 10.56 -7.74
C MET A 162 -8.69 10.80 -9.05
N SER A 163 -8.09 11.97 -9.23
CA SER A 163 -7.30 12.27 -10.43
C SER A 163 -6.05 11.41 -10.59
N PHE A 164 -5.54 10.84 -9.50
CA PHE A 164 -4.43 9.89 -9.54
C PHE A 164 -4.89 8.49 -9.95
N PHE A 165 -6.04 8.03 -9.43
CA PHE A 165 -6.56 6.69 -9.72
C PHE A 165 -7.22 6.58 -11.10
N PHE A 166 -7.87 7.63 -11.59
CA PHE A 166 -8.61 7.60 -12.86
C PHE A 166 -7.70 7.32 -14.08
N PRO A 167 -6.55 8.00 -14.25
CA PRO A 167 -5.63 7.70 -15.37
C PRO A 167 -4.99 6.31 -15.24
N ALA A 168 -4.68 5.86 -14.02
CA ALA A 168 -4.12 4.54 -13.78
C ALA A 168 -5.10 3.41 -14.18
N GLY A 169 -6.41 3.61 -13.99
CA GLY A 169 -7.45 2.69 -14.43
C GLY A 169 -7.63 2.63 -15.95
N LEU A 170 -7.43 3.76 -16.63
CA LEU A 170 -7.59 3.85 -18.11
C LEU A 170 -6.40 3.28 -18.89
N THR A 171 -5.22 3.17 -18.28
CA THR A 171 -4.01 2.62 -18.93
C THR A 171 -3.91 1.10 -18.81
N LEU A 172 -4.85 0.44 -18.12
CA LEU A 172 -4.88 -1.01 -17.93
C LEU A 172 -5.81 -1.75 -18.91
N TYR A 173 -6.39 -1.05 -19.90
CA TYR A 173 -7.19 -1.65 -20.97
C TYR A 173 -6.59 -1.38 -22.34
#